data_2846e8668823f28101ff03c7481e2529
#
_entry.id   2846e8668823f28101ff03c7481e2529
#
_cell.length_a   1.000
_cell.length_b   1.000
_cell.length_c   1.000
_cell.angle_alpha   90.00
_cell.angle_beta   90.00
_cell.angle_gamma   90.00
#
_symmetry.space_group_name_H-M   'P 1'
#
loop_
_entity.id
_entity.type
_entity.pdbx_description
1 polymer ?
#
loop_
_entity_poly.entity_id
_entity_poly.type
_entity_poly.pdbx_seq_one_letter_code
_entity_poly.pdbx_strand_id
1 'polypeptide(L)'
;MAIATTNPATGEVLKRFEPLSEAQIEQKLQTAVSAFRKHRQTSFANRASKMTRAAEILEKEKDECAHLMTLEMGKPLKAAVAEALKCANGCRFYAENAEKFLADEIVETGAKRSFIRYLPIGPILAVMPWNFPFWQVFRFAAPALMAGNVGLLKHASNVPQCALKIEDILRRAGFAEGVFQTLLIGSGPVDGILNDPRVVAATLTGSEQAGIQVGVSAAKRIKKVVLELGGSDPFIVMPSADMDAAVATAVDARIQNNGQSCIAAKRFIVSEKIAEEFERRFVQRMQDLRVGDPFEETTQLGPLASADAVTSLDADVKKSVAAGARVLTGGHPLKRPGNFYAPTVLVDVPKDSPAYNEEFFGPVASIFRAKNADEAIRIANDSRFGLGASAWTNDPVETERFINELDAGMVFLNKMVASDPRLPFGGVKYSGHGRELAVQGIREFVNIKTVWIQ
;
A
#
# COMPACT_ATOMS: atom_id res chain seq x y z
N MET A 1 20.68 7.26 -2.56
CA MET A 1 20.44 6.53 -3.83
C MET A 1 20.21 7.53 -4.95
N ALA A 2 20.72 7.24 -6.16
CA ALA A 2 20.38 8.02 -7.35
C ALA A 2 18.90 7.81 -7.70
N ILE A 3 18.27 8.81 -8.30
CA ILE A 3 16.92 8.69 -8.86
C ILE A 3 17.09 8.07 -10.25
N ALA A 4 16.66 6.84 -10.42
CA ALA A 4 16.91 6.10 -11.66
C ALA A 4 15.88 5.00 -11.91
N THR A 5 15.56 4.75 -13.18
CA THR A 5 14.89 3.55 -13.64
C THR A 5 15.93 2.46 -13.84
N THR A 6 15.84 1.40 -13.04
CA THR A 6 16.65 0.19 -13.17
C THR A 6 15.72 -0.99 -13.42
N ASN A 7 15.95 -1.76 -14.48
CA ASN A 7 15.14 -2.95 -14.75
C ASN A 7 15.48 -4.07 -13.75
N PRO A 8 14.57 -4.47 -12.87
CA PRO A 8 14.86 -5.50 -11.88
C PRO A 8 15.12 -6.89 -12.46
N ALA A 9 14.62 -7.17 -13.68
CA ALA A 9 14.81 -8.45 -14.35
C ALA A 9 16.21 -8.62 -14.94
N THR A 10 16.91 -7.51 -15.22
CA THR A 10 18.26 -7.53 -15.81
C THR A 10 19.33 -6.90 -14.94
N GLY A 11 18.94 -5.98 -14.03
CA GLY A 11 19.84 -5.14 -13.25
C GLY A 11 20.36 -3.91 -14.00
N GLU A 12 19.93 -3.70 -15.25
CA GLU A 12 20.39 -2.60 -16.10
C GLU A 12 19.77 -1.27 -15.69
N VAL A 13 20.60 -0.22 -15.58
CA VAL A 13 20.14 1.16 -15.37
C VAL A 13 19.77 1.77 -16.72
N LEU A 14 18.48 1.98 -16.95
CA LEU A 14 17.95 2.45 -18.22
C LEU A 14 17.92 3.98 -18.32
N LYS A 15 17.64 4.66 -17.23
CA LYS A 15 17.53 6.13 -17.22
C LYS A 15 17.85 6.70 -15.84
N ARG A 16 18.62 7.79 -15.80
CA ARG A 16 18.92 8.57 -14.59
C ARG A 16 18.20 9.91 -14.65
N PHE A 17 17.86 10.43 -13.48
CA PHE A 17 17.15 11.70 -13.33
C PHE A 17 17.91 12.57 -12.33
N GLU A 18 18.05 13.84 -12.68
CA GLU A 18 18.67 14.82 -11.79
C GLU A 18 17.69 15.21 -10.67
N PRO A 19 18.12 15.21 -9.43
CA PRO A 19 17.32 15.72 -8.32
C PRO A 19 17.01 17.20 -8.49
N LEU A 20 15.82 17.62 -8.03
CA LEU A 20 15.47 19.03 -7.97
C LEU A 20 16.44 19.79 -7.05
N SER A 21 16.87 20.97 -7.49
CA SER A 21 17.59 21.93 -6.66
C SER A 21 16.67 22.55 -5.59
N GLU A 22 17.25 23.16 -4.56
CA GLU A 22 16.49 23.89 -3.52
C GLU A 22 15.60 24.98 -4.13
N ALA A 23 16.10 25.72 -5.13
CA ALA A 23 15.33 26.75 -5.83
C ALA A 23 14.11 26.16 -6.58
N GLN A 24 14.27 24.98 -7.18
CA GLN A 24 13.15 24.29 -7.84
C GLN A 24 12.13 23.75 -6.84
N ILE A 25 12.57 23.25 -5.69
CA ILE A 25 11.68 22.84 -4.59
C ILE A 25 10.90 24.07 -4.10
N GLU A 26 11.58 25.19 -3.84
CA GLU A 26 10.95 26.45 -3.42
C GLU A 26 9.87 26.89 -4.43
N GLN A 27 10.18 26.87 -5.72
CA GLN A 27 9.22 27.21 -6.78
C GLN A 27 7.98 26.31 -6.76
N LYS A 28 8.17 24.99 -6.57
CA LYS A 28 7.05 24.05 -6.48
C LYS A 28 6.18 24.28 -5.25
N LEU A 29 6.77 24.64 -4.11
CA LEU A 29 6.02 25.00 -2.89
C LEU A 29 5.19 26.27 -3.09
N GLN A 30 5.75 27.31 -3.71
CA GLN A 30 5.01 28.54 -4.06
C GLN A 30 3.85 28.24 -5.02
N THR A 31 4.11 27.44 -6.04
CA THR A 31 3.10 27.04 -7.03
C THR A 31 1.97 26.26 -6.38
N ALA A 32 2.27 25.33 -5.43
CA ALA A 32 1.27 24.58 -4.70
C ALA A 32 0.34 25.47 -3.87
N VAL A 33 0.89 26.48 -3.16
CA VAL A 33 0.07 27.45 -2.40
C VAL A 33 -0.84 28.25 -3.31
N SER A 34 -0.32 28.71 -4.43
CA SER A 34 -1.09 29.50 -5.41
C SER A 34 -2.20 28.66 -6.03
N ALA A 35 -1.89 27.40 -6.37
CA ALA A 35 -2.86 26.44 -6.89
C ALA A 35 -3.94 26.11 -5.85
N PHE A 36 -3.57 25.90 -4.59
CA PHE A 36 -4.52 25.62 -3.51
C PHE A 36 -5.57 26.72 -3.36
N ARG A 37 -5.14 27.99 -3.36
CA ARG A 37 -6.06 29.14 -3.22
C ARG A 37 -7.16 29.15 -4.29
N LYS A 38 -6.86 28.68 -5.51
CA LYS A 38 -7.80 28.59 -6.62
C LYS A 38 -8.60 27.27 -6.57
N HIS A 39 -7.92 26.15 -6.34
CA HIS A 39 -8.48 24.81 -6.39
C HIS A 39 -9.56 24.61 -5.30
N ARG A 40 -9.33 25.09 -4.08
CA ARG A 40 -10.29 25.01 -2.97
C ARG A 40 -11.64 25.71 -3.24
N GLN A 41 -11.67 26.65 -4.21
CA GLN A 41 -12.86 27.40 -4.58
C GLN A 41 -13.65 26.75 -5.72
N THR A 42 -13.09 25.71 -6.37
CA THR A 42 -13.79 25.00 -7.45
C THR A 42 -14.93 24.16 -6.88
N SER A 43 -16.00 23.98 -7.67
CA SER A 43 -17.13 23.12 -7.27
C SER A 43 -16.75 21.64 -7.28
N PHE A 44 -17.50 20.83 -6.54
CA PHE A 44 -17.36 19.37 -6.59
C PHE A 44 -17.55 18.84 -8.01
N ALA A 45 -18.53 19.35 -8.75
CA ALA A 45 -18.79 18.98 -10.14
C ALA A 45 -17.58 19.24 -11.06
N ASN A 46 -16.89 20.38 -10.89
CA ASN A 46 -15.68 20.69 -11.65
C ASN A 46 -14.55 19.71 -11.33
N ARG A 47 -14.32 19.42 -10.05
CA ARG A 47 -13.30 18.44 -9.63
C ARG A 47 -13.65 17.02 -10.08
N ALA A 48 -14.93 16.62 -9.97
CA ALA A 48 -15.44 15.33 -10.42
C ALA A 48 -15.23 15.10 -11.92
N SER A 49 -15.55 16.10 -12.76
CA SER A 49 -15.32 16.01 -14.20
C SER A 49 -13.83 15.74 -14.54
N LYS A 50 -12.91 16.43 -13.86
CA LYS A 50 -11.45 16.22 -14.04
C LYS A 50 -11.02 14.85 -13.53
N MET A 51 -11.53 14.42 -12.39
CA MET A 51 -11.17 13.11 -11.80
C MET A 51 -11.70 11.96 -12.68
N THR A 52 -12.90 12.09 -13.26
CA THR A 52 -13.45 11.16 -14.27
C THR A 52 -12.55 11.11 -15.50
N ARG A 53 -12.11 12.27 -16.00
CA ARG A 53 -11.16 12.30 -17.13
C ARG A 53 -9.81 11.66 -16.79
N ALA A 54 -9.32 11.78 -15.55
CA ALA A 54 -8.12 11.06 -15.12
C ALA A 54 -8.34 9.53 -15.19
N ALA A 55 -9.51 9.05 -14.77
CA ALA A 55 -9.89 7.65 -14.91
C ALA A 55 -9.91 7.19 -16.38
N GLU A 56 -10.51 7.97 -17.27
CA GLU A 56 -10.55 7.66 -18.71
C GLU A 56 -9.15 7.59 -19.34
N ILE A 57 -8.24 8.49 -18.94
CA ILE A 57 -6.84 8.45 -19.39
C ILE A 57 -6.14 7.21 -18.88
N LEU A 58 -6.30 6.85 -17.59
CA LEU A 58 -5.75 5.62 -17.01
C LEU A 58 -6.24 4.35 -17.71
N GLU A 59 -7.53 4.28 -18.03
CA GLU A 59 -8.12 3.15 -18.76
C GLU A 59 -7.57 3.05 -20.19
N LYS A 60 -7.48 4.18 -20.88
CA LYS A 60 -6.96 4.27 -22.25
C LYS A 60 -5.48 3.91 -22.34
N GLU A 61 -4.69 4.35 -21.36
CA GLU A 61 -3.23 4.22 -21.33
C GLU A 61 -2.76 3.15 -20.34
N LYS A 62 -3.66 2.21 -19.95
CA LYS A 62 -3.35 1.18 -18.96
C LYS A 62 -2.11 0.35 -19.30
N ASP A 63 -1.92 0.06 -20.58
CA ASP A 63 -0.79 -0.76 -21.05
C ASP A 63 0.55 0.01 -20.97
N GLU A 64 0.55 1.30 -21.29
CA GLU A 64 1.72 2.17 -21.10
C GLU A 64 2.06 2.34 -19.61
N CYS A 65 1.05 2.59 -18.77
CA CYS A 65 1.24 2.67 -17.33
C CYS A 65 1.77 1.35 -16.75
N ALA A 66 1.22 0.22 -17.21
CA ALA A 66 1.65 -1.11 -16.80
C ALA A 66 3.10 -1.40 -17.22
N HIS A 67 3.48 -1.01 -18.44
CA HIS A 67 4.86 -1.15 -18.91
C HIS A 67 5.85 -0.44 -18.00
N LEU A 68 5.57 0.82 -17.62
CA LEU A 68 6.41 1.57 -16.69
C LEU A 68 6.51 0.91 -15.32
N MET A 69 5.40 0.43 -14.76
CA MET A 69 5.39 -0.26 -13.47
C MET A 69 6.21 -1.54 -13.51
N THR A 70 6.02 -2.37 -14.54
CA THR A 70 6.78 -3.60 -14.73
C THR A 70 8.27 -3.31 -14.89
N LEU A 71 8.62 -2.29 -15.69
CA LEU A 71 10.00 -1.89 -15.95
C LEU A 71 10.73 -1.38 -14.70
N GLU A 72 10.06 -0.61 -13.83
CA GLU A 72 10.69 0.05 -12.69
C GLU A 72 10.68 -0.78 -11.39
N MET A 73 9.73 -1.73 -11.23
CA MET A 73 9.66 -2.51 -10.00
C MET A 73 9.47 -4.03 -10.18
N GLY A 74 9.37 -4.52 -11.43
CA GLY A 74 9.44 -5.95 -11.73
C GLY A 74 8.15 -6.75 -11.50
N LYS A 75 6.99 -6.12 -11.25
CA LYS A 75 5.73 -6.88 -11.17
C LYS A 75 5.29 -7.44 -12.52
N PRO A 76 4.63 -8.59 -12.57
CA PRO A 76 4.07 -9.13 -13.81
C PRO A 76 3.16 -8.12 -14.51
N LEU A 77 3.29 -8.01 -15.85
CA LEU A 77 2.56 -7.04 -16.67
C LEU A 77 1.04 -7.10 -16.45
N LYS A 78 0.48 -8.29 -16.32
CA LYS A 78 -0.95 -8.50 -16.02
C LYS A 78 -1.37 -7.85 -14.70
N ALA A 79 -0.54 -7.95 -13.66
CA ALA A 79 -0.79 -7.32 -12.36
C ALA A 79 -0.66 -5.79 -12.44
N ALA A 80 0.25 -5.30 -13.28
CA ALA A 80 0.42 -3.86 -13.52
C ALA A 80 -0.77 -3.25 -14.28
N VAL A 81 -1.32 -3.95 -15.29
CA VAL A 81 -2.57 -3.54 -15.97
C VAL A 81 -3.74 -3.47 -14.96
N ALA A 82 -3.87 -4.47 -14.10
CA ALA A 82 -4.89 -4.49 -13.06
C ALA A 82 -4.74 -3.31 -12.07
N GLU A 83 -3.50 -2.91 -11.75
CA GLU A 83 -3.25 -1.74 -10.90
C GLU A 83 -3.68 -0.44 -11.57
N ALA A 84 -3.39 -0.23 -12.85
CA ALA A 84 -3.84 0.95 -13.60
C ALA A 84 -5.36 1.05 -13.63
N LEU A 85 -6.06 -0.05 -13.90
CA LEU A 85 -7.53 -0.10 -13.88
C LEU A 85 -8.10 0.12 -12.47
N LYS A 86 -7.43 -0.36 -11.45
CA LYS A 86 -7.80 -0.10 -10.05
C LYS A 86 -7.70 1.39 -9.70
N CYS A 87 -6.69 2.08 -10.20
CA CYS A 87 -6.55 3.53 -10.04
C CYS A 87 -7.71 4.27 -10.72
N ALA A 88 -8.07 3.88 -11.94
CA ALA A 88 -9.21 4.45 -12.65
C ALA A 88 -10.52 4.27 -11.87
N ASN A 89 -10.76 3.08 -11.33
CA ASN A 89 -11.93 2.81 -10.48
C ASN A 89 -11.93 3.67 -9.21
N GLY A 90 -10.80 3.84 -8.54
CA GLY A 90 -10.67 4.73 -7.38
C GLY A 90 -10.99 6.20 -7.72
N CYS A 91 -10.50 6.68 -8.87
CA CYS A 91 -10.83 8.02 -9.38
C CYS A 91 -12.34 8.20 -9.61
N ARG A 92 -13.00 7.25 -10.28
CA ARG A 92 -14.47 7.29 -10.50
C ARG A 92 -15.23 7.27 -9.19
N PHE A 93 -14.85 6.38 -8.27
CA PHE A 93 -15.49 6.29 -6.96
C PHE A 93 -15.50 7.64 -6.22
N TYR A 94 -14.37 8.35 -6.17
CA TYR A 94 -14.32 9.65 -5.51
C TYR A 94 -14.97 10.77 -6.32
N ALA A 95 -14.94 10.71 -7.66
CA ALA A 95 -15.69 11.64 -8.49
C ALA A 95 -17.20 11.60 -8.19
N GLU A 96 -17.74 10.41 -7.96
CA GLU A 96 -19.15 10.17 -7.70
C GLU A 96 -19.58 10.45 -6.25
N ASN A 97 -18.68 10.24 -5.27
CA ASN A 97 -19.06 10.18 -3.87
C ASN A 97 -18.50 11.32 -3.00
N ALA A 98 -17.48 12.07 -3.46
CA ALA A 98 -16.79 13.05 -2.62
C ALA A 98 -17.70 14.16 -2.10
N GLU A 99 -18.64 14.65 -2.91
CA GLU A 99 -19.62 15.67 -2.50
C GLU A 99 -20.48 15.19 -1.33
N LYS A 100 -20.98 13.95 -1.42
CA LYS A 100 -21.77 13.32 -0.34
C LYS A 100 -20.94 13.12 0.92
N PHE A 101 -19.69 12.68 0.78
CA PHE A 101 -18.81 12.40 1.93
C PHE A 101 -18.40 13.67 2.68
N LEU A 102 -18.43 14.82 2.02
CA LEU A 102 -18.03 16.12 2.58
C LEU A 102 -19.20 17.11 2.68
N ALA A 103 -20.43 16.63 2.55
CA ALA A 103 -21.62 17.43 2.80
C ALA A 103 -21.68 17.89 4.26
N ASP A 104 -22.30 19.06 4.48
CA ASP A 104 -22.55 19.55 5.83
C ASP A 104 -23.41 18.55 6.62
N GLU A 105 -22.97 18.20 7.82
CA GLU A 105 -23.74 17.37 8.77
C GLU A 105 -24.53 18.31 9.70
N ILE A 106 -25.83 18.37 9.52
CA ILE A 106 -26.71 19.18 10.38
C ILE A 106 -26.79 18.54 11.78
N VAL A 107 -26.58 19.34 12.80
CA VAL A 107 -26.68 18.92 14.20
C VAL A 107 -27.71 19.82 14.88
N GLU A 108 -28.79 19.25 15.39
CA GLU A 108 -29.79 19.99 16.12
C GLU A 108 -29.26 20.39 17.50
N THR A 109 -29.32 21.70 17.77
CA THR A 109 -28.89 22.30 19.02
C THR A 109 -29.84 23.43 19.39
N GLY A 110 -29.56 24.23 20.42
CA GLY A 110 -30.32 25.43 20.74
C GLY A 110 -30.06 26.64 19.83
N ALA A 111 -29.24 26.50 18.76
CA ALA A 111 -28.96 27.54 17.78
C ALA A 111 -30.04 27.62 16.70
N LYS A 112 -30.13 28.75 16.00
CA LYS A 112 -30.94 28.89 14.81
C LYS A 112 -30.52 27.91 13.72
N ARG A 113 -29.20 27.65 13.59
CA ARG A 113 -28.62 26.63 12.71
C ARG A 113 -27.26 26.21 13.22
N SER A 114 -27.02 24.91 13.29
CA SER A 114 -25.69 24.38 13.58
C SER A 114 -25.38 23.16 12.74
N PHE A 115 -24.11 23.04 12.33
CA PHE A 115 -23.65 21.98 11.46
C PHE A 115 -22.14 21.79 11.52
N ILE A 116 -21.68 20.63 11.08
CA ILE A 116 -20.28 20.32 10.85
C ILE A 116 -19.97 20.50 9.36
N ARG A 117 -18.90 21.23 9.05
CA ARG A 117 -18.44 21.45 7.67
C ARG A 117 -17.02 20.92 7.47
N TYR A 118 -16.81 20.28 6.34
CA TYR A 118 -15.52 19.71 5.94
C TYR A 118 -14.83 20.61 4.92
N LEU A 119 -13.66 21.14 5.24
CA LEU A 119 -12.94 22.11 4.41
C LEU A 119 -11.52 21.62 4.12
N PRO A 120 -11.01 21.78 2.86
CA PRO A 120 -9.63 21.42 2.54
C PRO A 120 -8.64 22.24 3.36
N ILE A 121 -7.50 21.65 3.71
CA ILE A 121 -6.51 22.27 4.59
C ILE A 121 -5.29 22.85 3.86
N GLY A 122 -4.92 22.34 2.67
CA GLY A 122 -3.80 22.92 1.91
C GLY A 122 -2.92 21.93 1.15
N PRO A 123 -1.65 22.29 0.92
CA PRO A 123 -0.66 21.41 0.33
C PRO A 123 -0.29 20.26 1.29
N ILE A 124 -0.36 19.03 0.78
CA ILE A 124 -0.06 17.80 1.52
C ILE A 124 1.15 17.12 0.87
N LEU A 125 2.15 16.78 1.66
CA LEU A 125 3.28 15.97 1.21
C LEU A 125 2.91 14.49 1.23
N ALA A 126 2.98 13.84 0.07
CA ALA A 126 2.79 12.40 -0.09
C ALA A 126 4.16 11.73 -0.33
N VAL A 127 4.59 10.91 0.62
CA VAL A 127 5.82 10.09 0.52
C VAL A 127 5.40 8.67 0.20
N MET A 128 5.63 8.21 -1.04
CA MET A 128 5.06 6.97 -1.56
C MET A 128 6.13 5.95 -1.95
N PRO A 129 5.87 4.65 -1.71
CA PRO A 129 6.80 3.58 -2.00
C PRO A 129 6.66 3.08 -3.44
N TRP A 130 7.55 2.20 -3.83
CA TRP A 130 7.69 1.67 -5.19
C TRP A 130 6.79 0.46 -5.51
N ASN A 131 6.20 -0.22 -4.51
CA ASN A 131 5.60 -1.54 -4.71
C ASN A 131 4.26 -1.53 -5.46
N PHE A 132 3.45 -0.49 -5.26
CA PHE A 132 2.28 -0.18 -6.09
C PHE A 132 2.39 1.28 -6.55
N PRO A 133 3.23 1.56 -7.57
CA PRO A 133 3.65 2.93 -7.87
C PRO A 133 2.52 3.87 -8.28
N PHE A 134 1.45 3.34 -8.85
CA PHE A 134 0.26 4.11 -9.18
C PHE A 134 -0.78 4.07 -8.07
N TRP A 135 -1.12 2.88 -7.57
CA TRP A 135 -2.21 2.74 -6.61
C TRP A 135 -1.97 3.49 -5.29
N GLN A 136 -0.75 3.43 -4.74
CA GLN A 136 -0.41 4.15 -3.52
C GLN A 136 -0.60 5.67 -3.68
N VAL A 137 -0.26 6.20 -4.85
CA VAL A 137 -0.43 7.63 -5.14
C VAL A 137 -1.90 7.98 -5.37
N PHE A 138 -2.63 7.24 -6.21
CA PHE A 138 -4.04 7.55 -6.49
C PHE A 138 -4.95 7.31 -5.28
N ARG A 139 -4.62 6.37 -4.40
CA ARG A 139 -5.32 6.12 -3.13
C ARG A 139 -5.35 7.36 -2.23
N PHE A 140 -4.25 8.15 -2.25
CA PHE A 140 -4.17 9.46 -1.62
C PHE A 140 -4.71 10.58 -2.52
N ALA A 141 -4.24 10.67 -3.78
CA ALA A 141 -4.48 11.82 -4.64
C ALA A 141 -5.97 11.99 -4.99
N ALA A 142 -6.68 10.91 -5.31
CA ALA A 142 -8.09 11.00 -5.69
C ALA A 142 -8.94 11.64 -4.58
N PRO A 143 -8.97 11.15 -3.33
CA PRO A 143 -9.73 11.80 -2.26
C PRO A 143 -9.21 13.20 -1.90
N ALA A 144 -7.89 13.41 -1.85
CA ALA A 144 -7.30 14.68 -1.46
C ALA A 144 -7.63 15.81 -2.45
N LEU A 145 -7.52 15.54 -3.77
CA LEU A 145 -7.86 16.51 -4.81
C LEU A 145 -9.37 16.75 -4.89
N MET A 146 -10.20 15.71 -4.71
CA MET A 146 -11.64 15.85 -4.64
C MET A 146 -12.10 16.65 -3.41
N ALA A 147 -11.39 16.57 -2.28
CA ALA A 147 -11.64 17.43 -1.12
C ALA A 147 -11.24 18.90 -1.37
N GLY A 148 -10.43 19.19 -2.39
CA GLY A 148 -9.93 20.52 -2.71
C GLY A 148 -8.54 20.84 -2.17
N ASN A 149 -7.82 19.84 -1.67
CA ASN A 149 -6.40 19.95 -1.32
C ASN A 149 -5.51 19.88 -2.57
N VAL A 150 -4.21 20.08 -2.41
CA VAL A 150 -3.20 19.90 -3.45
C VAL A 150 -2.10 18.94 -2.96
N GLY A 151 -1.53 18.16 -3.88
CA GLY A 151 -0.57 17.11 -3.57
C GLY A 151 0.86 17.45 -4.03
N LEU A 152 1.82 17.18 -3.17
CA LEU A 152 3.26 17.21 -3.45
C LEU A 152 3.77 15.78 -3.30
N LEU A 153 4.09 15.11 -4.41
CA LEU A 153 4.51 13.72 -4.42
C LEU A 153 6.03 13.59 -4.33
N LYS A 154 6.53 13.01 -3.23
CA LYS A 154 7.88 12.42 -3.17
C LYS A 154 7.74 10.91 -3.36
N HIS A 155 7.98 10.41 -4.56
CA HIS A 155 7.94 8.98 -4.84
C HIS A 155 9.27 8.29 -4.50
N ALA A 156 9.27 6.95 -4.44
CA ALA A 156 10.50 6.18 -4.31
C ALA A 156 11.43 6.44 -5.49
N SER A 157 12.76 6.46 -5.22
CA SER A 157 13.77 6.88 -6.20
C SER A 157 13.95 5.90 -7.37
N ASN A 158 13.42 4.69 -7.25
CA ASN A 158 13.48 3.65 -8.30
C ASN A 158 12.24 3.61 -9.22
N VAL A 159 11.24 4.48 -9.01
CA VAL A 159 10.03 4.56 -9.86
C VAL A 159 9.76 6.01 -10.36
N PRO A 160 10.79 6.72 -10.86
CA PRO A 160 10.65 8.12 -11.24
C PRO A 160 9.76 8.33 -12.47
N GLN A 161 9.74 7.41 -13.42
CA GLN A 161 8.88 7.53 -14.60
C GLN A 161 7.41 7.33 -14.25
N CYS A 162 7.10 6.41 -13.32
CA CYS A 162 5.75 6.26 -12.78
C CYS A 162 5.27 7.56 -12.12
N ALA A 163 6.13 8.22 -11.31
CA ALA A 163 5.80 9.49 -10.66
C ALA A 163 5.47 10.60 -11.66
N LEU A 164 6.31 10.77 -12.70
CA LEU A 164 6.11 11.76 -13.75
C LEU A 164 4.87 11.47 -14.60
N LYS A 165 4.59 10.20 -14.90
CA LYS A 165 3.40 9.78 -15.64
C LYS A 165 2.11 10.11 -14.88
N ILE A 166 2.09 9.95 -13.56
CA ILE A 166 0.94 10.31 -12.72
C ILE A 166 0.67 11.81 -12.77
N GLU A 167 1.70 12.65 -12.63
CA GLU A 167 1.57 14.11 -12.75
C GLU A 167 1.03 14.50 -14.13
N ASP A 168 1.56 13.90 -15.21
CA ASP A 168 1.10 14.14 -16.58
C ASP A 168 -0.37 13.75 -16.78
N ILE A 169 -0.80 12.59 -16.27
CA ILE A 169 -2.20 12.14 -16.33
C ILE A 169 -3.12 13.17 -15.67
N LEU A 170 -2.81 13.61 -14.46
CA LEU A 170 -3.63 14.57 -13.72
C LEU A 170 -3.65 15.95 -14.42
N ARG A 171 -2.53 16.40 -14.96
CA ARG A 171 -2.45 17.62 -15.74
C ARG A 171 -3.33 17.56 -17.00
N ARG A 172 -3.23 16.48 -17.79
CA ARG A 172 -4.05 16.26 -19.00
C ARG A 172 -5.54 16.05 -18.69
N ALA A 173 -5.84 15.58 -17.49
CA ALA A 173 -7.21 15.51 -16.99
C ALA A 173 -7.82 16.90 -16.69
N GLY A 174 -7.01 17.96 -16.68
CA GLY A 174 -7.43 19.34 -16.51
C GLY A 174 -7.23 19.90 -15.10
N PHE A 175 -6.54 19.19 -14.21
CA PHE A 175 -6.07 19.79 -12.97
C PHE A 175 -5.01 20.86 -13.31
N ALA A 176 -5.16 22.05 -12.73
CA ALA A 176 -4.24 23.16 -13.00
C ALA A 176 -2.82 22.85 -12.49
N GLU A 177 -1.84 23.52 -13.07
CA GLU A 177 -0.46 23.47 -12.59
C GLU A 177 -0.40 23.74 -11.08
N GLY A 178 0.38 22.95 -10.36
CA GLY A 178 0.53 23.06 -8.91
C GLY A 178 -0.53 22.33 -8.08
N VAL A 179 -1.62 21.83 -8.67
CA VAL A 179 -2.64 21.03 -7.94
C VAL A 179 -2.06 19.65 -7.56
N PHE A 180 -1.27 19.05 -8.45
CA PHE A 180 -0.50 17.86 -8.15
C PHE A 180 0.87 17.96 -8.80
N GLN A 181 1.94 17.81 -8.01
CA GLN A 181 3.31 17.97 -8.48
C GLN A 181 4.21 16.87 -7.97
N THR A 182 5.05 16.34 -8.82
CA THR A 182 6.13 15.41 -8.46
C THR A 182 7.37 16.17 -8.02
N LEU A 183 7.89 15.80 -6.86
CA LEU A 183 9.18 16.22 -6.34
C LEU A 183 10.19 15.12 -6.60
N LEU A 184 10.99 15.25 -7.67
CA LEU A 184 12.13 14.35 -7.93
C LEU A 184 13.25 14.67 -6.95
N ILE A 185 13.15 14.13 -5.73
CA ILE A 185 14.10 14.34 -4.63
C ILE A 185 14.41 13.01 -3.93
N GLY A 186 15.58 12.96 -3.31
CA GLY A 186 15.92 11.89 -2.36
C GLY A 186 15.17 12.04 -1.03
N SER A 187 15.59 11.30 0.00
CA SER A 187 15.01 11.41 1.35
C SER A 187 15.47 12.65 2.13
N GLY A 188 16.66 13.17 1.84
CA GLY A 188 17.25 14.29 2.58
C GLY A 188 16.36 15.55 2.68
N PRO A 189 15.80 16.08 1.58
CA PRO A 189 14.97 17.27 1.62
C PRO A 189 13.60 17.11 2.32
N VAL A 190 13.14 15.89 2.59
CA VAL A 190 11.78 15.61 3.12
C VAL A 190 11.53 16.32 4.44
N ASP A 191 12.49 16.30 5.38
CA ASP A 191 12.35 16.97 6.68
C ASP A 191 12.20 18.47 6.52
N GLY A 192 13.00 19.11 5.64
CA GLY A 192 12.91 20.54 5.32
C GLY A 192 11.54 20.92 4.75
N ILE A 193 11.01 20.11 3.84
CA ILE A 193 9.67 20.31 3.26
C ILE A 193 8.58 20.15 4.31
N LEU A 194 8.68 19.17 5.19
CA LEU A 194 7.74 18.98 6.31
C LEU A 194 7.82 20.10 7.33
N ASN A 195 8.97 20.74 7.51
CA ASN A 195 9.13 21.88 8.39
C ASN A 195 8.58 23.18 7.79
N ASP A 196 8.38 23.25 6.47
CA ASP A 196 7.82 24.44 5.81
C ASP A 196 6.35 24.66 6.21
N PRO A 197 5.96 25.88 6.64
CA PRO A 197 4.58 26.16 7.08
C PRO A 197 3.54 26.06 5.95
N ARG A 198 3.95 26.11 4.69
CA ARG A 198 3.07 25.97 3.52
C ARG A 198 2.57 24.55 3.33
N VAL A 199 3.33 23.54 3.75
CA VAL A 199 2.94 22.13 3.76
C VAL A 199 2.22 21.85 5.07
N VAL A 200 0.94 21.51 5.04
CA VAL A 200 0.07 21.48 6.21
C VAL A 200 -0.16 20.08 6.79
N ALA A 201 0.13 19.04 6.03
CA ALA A 201 0.00 17.65 6.44
C ALA A 201 0.93 16.75 5.61
N ALA A 202 1.04 15.50 6.02
CA ALA A 202 1.72 14.47 5.26
C ALA A 202 0.96 13.14 5.24
N THR A 203 1.15 12.37 4.18
CA THR A 203 0.85 10.95 4.14
C THR A 203 2.10 10.18 3.76
N LEU A 204 2.33 9.04 4.39
CA LEU A 204 3.42 8.15 4.04
C LEU A 204 2.91 6.72 3.96
N THR A 205 3.20 6.07 2.86
CA THR A 205 3.21 4.61 2.77
C THR A 205 4.65 4.14 2.64
N GLY A 206 5.09 3.20 3.47
CA GLY A 206 6.48 2.74 3.44
C GLY A 206 6.89 1.88 4.62
N SER A 207 8.19 1.85 4.91
CA SER A 207 8.73 1.10 6.05
C SER A 207 8.41 1.78 7.38
N GLU A 208 8.38 0.99 8.45
CA GLU A 208 8.23 1.47 9.84
C GLU A 208 9.21 2.60 10.17
N GLN A 209 10.48 2.44 9.81
CA GLN A 209 11.51 3.46 10.07
C GLN A 209 11.20 4.79 9.35
N ALA A 210 10.77 4.74 8.09
CA ALA A 210 10.38 5.94 7.35
C ALA A 210 9.13 6.60 7.96
N GLY A 211 8.16 5.78 8.41
CA GLY A 211 6.97 6.25 9.11
C GLY A 211 7.29 6.98 10.41
N ILE A 212 8.18 6.43 11.23
CA ILE A 212 8.65 7.08 12.46
C ILE A 212 9.31 8.43 12.15
N GLN A 213 10.20 8.49 11.15
CA GLN A 213 10.88 9.74 10.78
C GLN A 213 9.89 10.82 10.33
N VAL A 214 8.97 10.49 9.42
CA VAL A 214 7.95 11.44 8.93
C VAL A 214 7.00 11.83 10.06
N GLY A 215 6.56 10.88 10.89
CA GLY A 215 5.71 11.12 12.04
C GLY A 215 6.33 12.09 13.04
N VAL A 216 7.61 11.89 13.40
CA VAL A 216 8.36 12.78 14.28
C VAL A 216 8.49 14.18 13.69
N SER A 217 8.87 14.29 12.41
CA SER A 217 8.97 15.59 11.72
C SER A 217 7.64 16.34 11.68
N ALA A 218 6.54 15.65 11.37
CA ALA A 218 5.21 16.23 11.35
C ALA A 218 4.75 16.69 12.76
N ALA A 219 4.96 15.85 13.78
CA ALA A 219 4.58 16.13 15.16
C ALA A 219 5.29 17.36 15.73
N LYS A 220 6.56 17.59 15.40
CA LYS A 220 7.30 18.82 15.79
C LYS A 220 6.63 20.10 15.31
N ARG A 221 5.79 20.05 14.30
CA ARG A 221 5.04 21.17 13.71
C ARG A 221 3.53 21.05 13.89
N ILE A 222 3.05 20.10 14.69
CA ILE A 222 1.62 19.83 14.94
C ILE A 222 0.86 19.60 13.62
N LYS A 223 1.50 18.94 12.65
CA LYS A 223 0.91 18.59 11.36
C LYS A 223 0.26 17.23 11.42
N LYS A 224 -0.92 17.12 10.83
CA LYS A 224 -1.62 15.84 10.68
C LYS A 224 -0.81 14.90 9.78
N VAL A 225 -0.80 13.62 10.13
CA VAL A 225 -0.14 12.60 9.34
C VAL A 225 -1.00 11.33 9.26
N VAL A 226 -1.00 10.69 8.08
CA VAL A 226 -1.50 9.32 7.87
C VAL A 226 -0.31 8.45 7.56
N LEU A 227 -0.17 7.34 8.28
CA LEU A 227 0.93 6.40 8.13
C LEU A 227 0.37 5.01 7.77
N GLU A 228 0.77 4.51 6.60
CA GLU A 228 0.48 3.16 6.12
C GLU A 228 1.82 2.42 6.00
N LEU A 229 2.09 1.50 6.93
CA LEU A 229 3.41 0.92 7.10
C LEU A 229 3.41 -0.59 6.78
N GLY A 230 4.44 -1.29 7.24
CA GLY A 230 4.59 -2.71 7.03
C GLY A 230 3.46 -3.56 7.63
N GLY A 231 3.36 -4.80 7.19
CA GLY A 231 2.40 -5.78 7.69
C GLY A 231 2.97 -7.20 7.63
N SER A 232 2.66 -7.99 8.63
CA SER A 232 2.94 -9.44 8.63
C SER A 232 1.62 -10.20 8.77
N ASP A 233 0.75 -10.01 7.76
CA ASP A 233 -0.63 -10.43 7.80
C ASP A 233 -0.77 -11.94 8.01
N PRO A 234 -1.58 -12.38 9.00
CA PRO A 234 -1.93 -13.78 9.19
C PRO A 234 -2.94 -14.24 8.13
N PHE A 235 -2.79 -15.51 7.72
CA PHE A 235 -3.73 -16.27 6.91
C PHE A 235 -4.09 -17.54 7.69
N ILE A 236 -5.23 -17.51 8.37
CA ILE A 236 -5.67 -18.57 9.27
C ILE A 236 -6.50 -19.58 8.48
N VAL A 237 -6.28 -20.90 8.69
CA VAL A 237 -7.08 -21.96 8.05
C VAL A 237 -7.55 -22.95 9.10
N MET A 238 -8.87 -23.00 9.31
CA MET A 238 -9.53 -23.88 10.27
C MET A 238 -10.08 -25.15 9.59
N PRO A 239 -10.39 -26.23 10.34
CA PRO A 239 -10.80 -27.50 9.76
C PRO A 239 -12.08 -27.46 8.92
N SER A 240 -12.96 -26.49 9.16
CA SER A 240 -14.21 -26.32 8.40
C SER A 240 -14.04 -25.56 7.08
N ALA A 241 -12.84 -25.04 6.80
CA ALA A 241 -12.57 -24.28 5.58
C ALA A 241 -12.65 -25.16 4.32
N ASP A 242 -13.03 -24.54 3.20
CA ASP A 242 -12.82 -25.15 1.89
C ASP A 242 -11.31 -25.18 1.60
N MET A 243 -10.71 -26.37 1.71
CA MET A 243 -9.26 -26.56 1.57
C MET A 243 -8.76 -26.19 0.17
N ASP A 244 -9.51 -26.50 -0.89
CA ASP A 244 -9.09 -26.22 -2.26
C ASP A 244 -9.05 -24.72 -2.52
N ALA A 245 -10.08 -24.00 -2.11
CA ALA A 245 -10.16 -22.55 -2.21
C ALA A 245 -9.12 -21.86 -1.30
N ALA A 246 -8.95 -22.36 -0.07
CA ALA A 246 -7.99 -21.80 0.89
C ALA A 246 -6.55 -21.92 0.38
N VAL A 247 -6.13 -23.09 -0.11
CA VAL A 247 -4.78 -23.30 -0.64
C VAL A 247 -4.52 -22.46 -1.91
N ALA A 248 -5.51 -22.41 -2.83
CA ALA A 248 -5.38 -21.58 -4.03
C ALA A 248 -5.18 -20.11 -3.66
N THR A 249 -6.05 -19.59 -2.79
CA THR A 249 -5.97 -18.19 -2.35
C THR A 249 -4.73 -17.91 -1.48
N ALA A 250 -4.25 -18.87 -0.71
CA ALA A 250 -3.04 -18.75 0.09
C ALA A 250 -1.80 -18.47 -0.79
N VAL A 251 -1.68 -19.17 -1.92
CA VAL A 251 -0.61 -18.93 -2.88
C VAL A 251 -0.74 -17.53 -3.47
N ASP A 252 -1.92 -17.16 -3.98
CA ASP A 252 -2.17 -15.83 -4.55
C ASP A 252 -1.90 -14.72 -3.52
N ALA A 253 -2.32 -14.91 -2.27
CA ALA A 253 -2.09 -13.98 -1.17
C ALA A 253 -0.60 -13.82 -0.85
N ARG A 254 0.21 -14.90 -0.99
CA ARG A 254 1.65 -14.81 -0.75
C ARG A 254 2.39 -14.14 -1.89
N ILE A 255 2.08 -14.49 -3.13
CA ILE A 255 2.85 -14.01 -4.30
C ILE A 255 2.32 -12.70 -4.87
N GLN A 256 1.23 -12.17 -4.34
CA GLN A 256 0.70 -10.87 -4.73
C GLN A 256 1.82 -9.84 -4.85
N ASN A 257 1.96 -9.23 -6.04
CA ASN A 257 3.04 -8.27 -6.33
C ASN A 257 4.46 -8.82 -6.07
N ASN A 258 4.73 -10.04 -6.47
CA ASN A 258 5.98 -10.77 -6.19
C ASN A 258 6.25 -10.98 -4.68
N GLY A 259 5.20 -11.02 -3.86
CA GLY A 259 5.30 -11.05 -2.40
C GLY A 259 5.66 -9.69 -1.77
N GLN A 260 5.81 -8.64 -2.57
CA GLN A 260 6.21 -7.29 -2.16
C GLN A 260 4.99 -6.40 -1.91
N SER A 261 4.09 -6.88 -1.06
CA SER A 261 2.89 -6.16 -0.64
C SER A 261 2.76 -6.19 0.89
N CYS A 262 2.42 -5.03 1.47
CA CYS A 262 2.19 -4.94 2.92
C CYS A 262 1.04 -5.86 3.37
N ILE A 263 -0.01 -6.01 2.55
CA ILE A 263 -1.15 -6.90 2.79
C ILE A 263 -0.98 -8.31 2.21
N ALA A 264 0.18 -8.68 1.65
CA ALA A 264 0.43 -10.07 1.28
C ALA A 264 0.50 -10.92 2.56
N ALA A 265 -0.15 -12.08 2.57
CA ALA A 265 -0.08 -12.99 3.70
C ALA A 265 1.37 -13.49 3.88
N LYS A 266 1.90 -13.43 5.10
CA LYS A 266 3.26 -13.87 5.45
C LYS A 266 3.23 -15.04 6.41
N ARG A 267 2.26 -15.07 7.34
CA ARG A 267 2.13 -16.05 8.41
C ARG A 267 0.88 -16.91 8.18
N PHE A 268 1.06 -18.15 7.73
CA PHE A 268 0.01 -19.11 7.47
C PHE A 268 -0.23 -19.95 8.72
N ILE A 269 -1.31 -19.68 9.43
CA ILE A 269 -1.64 -20.31 10.72
C ILE A 269 -2.70 -21.37 10.45
N VAL A 270 -2.31 -22.63 10.50
CA VAL A 270 -3.15 -23.76 10.07
C VAL A 270 -3.49 -24.66 11.26
N SER A 271 -4.75 -25.06 11.37
CA SER A 271 -5.13 -26.02 12.39
C SER A 271 -4.34 -27.32 12.25
N GLU A 272 -3.80 -27.82 13.36
CA GLU A 272 -3.01 -29.08 13.40
C GLU A 272 -3.74 -30.25 12.72
N LYS A 273 -5.08 -30.30 12.78
CA LYS A 273 -5.91 -31.37 12.19
C LYS A 273 -5.78 -31.44 10.67
N ILE A 274 -5.41 -30.36 10.00
CA ILE A 274 -5.36 -30.27 8.54
C ILE A 274 -4.00 -29.78 8.03
N ALA A 275 -3.04 -29.53 8.92
CA ALA A 275 -1.78 -28.87 8.60
C ALA A 275 -0.94 -29.67 7.60
N GLU A 276 -0.84 -30.99 7.73
CA GLU A 276 -0.04 -31.83 6.82
C GLU A 276 -0.57 -31.77 5.39
N GLU A 277 -1.90 -31.82 5.22
CA GLU A 277 -2.53 -31.72 3.90
C GLU A 277 -2.34 -30.32 3.30
N PHE A 278 -2.56 -29.27 4.10
CA PHE A 278 -2.34 -27.89 3.67
C PHE A 278 -0.89 -27.67 3.25
N GLU A 279 0.09 -28.04 4.09
CA GLU A 279 1.52 -27.91 3.82
C GLU A 279 1.90 -28.59 2.51
N ARG A 280 1.51 -29.85 2.33
CA ARG A 280 1.82 -30.62 1.11
C ARG A 280 1.27 -29.91 -0.14
N ARG A 281 0.00 -29.49 -0.12
CA ARG A 281 -0.66 -28.83 -1.26
C ARG A 281 -0.08 -27.44 -1.53
N PHE A 282 0.15 -26.67 -0.48
CA PHE A 282 0.69 -25.31 -0.59
C PHE A 282 2.12 -25.33 -1.13
N VAL A 283 2.97 -26.20 -0.60
CA VAL A 283 4.36 -26.38 -1.10
C VAL A 283 4.36 -26.76 -2.56
N GLN A 284 3.55 -27.74 -2.98
CA GLN A 284 3.46 -28.16 -4.37
C GLN A 284 3.08 -26.97 -5.28
N ARG A 285 2.05 -26.19 -4.92
CA ARG A 285 1.65 -25.03 -5.73
C ARG A 285 2.70 -23.91 -5.74
N MET A 286 3.43 -23.71 -4.65
CA MET A 286 4.55 -22.76 -4.62
C MET A 286 5.70 -23.21 -5.54
N GLN A 287 5.98 -24.52 -5.64
CA GLN A 287 6.98 -25.08 -6.55
C GLN A 287 6.57 -24.97 -8.01
N ASP A 288 5.28 -25.09 -8.31
CA ASP A 288 4.72 -25.03 -9.67
C ASP A 288 4.65 -23.60 -10.25
N LEU A 289 4.98 -22.57 -9.44
CA LEU A 289 4.95 -21.18 -9.91
C LEU A 289 5.96 -20.93 -11.03
N ARG A 290 5.50 -20.29 -12.08
CA ARG A 290 6.35 -19.85 -13.18
C ARG A 290 7.07 -18.57 -12.82
N VAL A 291 8.35 -18.68 -12.47
CA VAL A 291 9.23 -17.57 -12.18
C VAL A 291 9.95 -17.15 -13.45
N GLY A 292 9.76 -15.90 -13.90
CA GLY A 292 10.29 -15.48 -15.19
C GLY A 292 10.32 -13.99 -15.45
N ASP A 293 10.54 -13.63 -16.70
CA ASP A 293 10.47 -12.26 -17.18
C ASP A 293 9.06 -11.69 -16.87
N PRO A 294 8.95 -10.57 -16.17
CA PRO A 294 7.66 -10.00 -15.80
C PRO A 294 6.84 -9.49 -17.00
N PHE A 295 7.44 -9.34 -18.18
CA PHE A 295 6.73 -9.00 -19.41
C PHE A 295 6.09 -10.20 -20.12
N GLU A 296 6.50 -11.42 -19.77
CA GLU A 296 5.91 -12.64 -20.32
C GLU A 296 4.53 -12.92 -19.71
N GLU A 297 3.52 -13.19 -20.54
CA GLU A 297 2.14 -13.41 -20.11
C GLU A 297 1.98 -14.57 -19.13
N THR A 298 2.83 -15.59 -19.26
CA THR A 298 2.80 -16.79 -18.43
C THR A 298 3.50 -16.65 -17.09
N THR A 299 4.24 -15.56 -16.86
CA THR A 299 4.95 -15.31 -15.60
C THR A 299 3.98 -15.00 -14.47
N GLN A 300 4.07 -15.79 -13.39
CA GLN A 300 3.29 -15.59 -12.16
C GLN A 300 4.09 -14.85 -11.08
N LEU A 301 5.40 -15.02 -11.08
CA LEU A 301 6.32 -14.41 -10.14
C LEU A 301 7.50 -13.78 -10.91
N GLY A 302 7.62 -12.48 -10.84
CA GLY A 302 8.72 -11.70 -11.38
C GLY A 302 9.87 -11.50 -10.38
N PRO A 303 10.85 -10.62 -10.69
CA PRO A 303 11.94 -10.30 -9.79
C PRO A 303 11.51 -9.44 -8.61
N LEU A 304 12.30 -9.41 -7.55
CA LEU A 304 12.24 -8.37 -6.52
C LEU A 304 12.73 -7.04 -7.09
N ALA A 305 12.25 -5.93 -6.55
CA ALA A 305 12.47 -4.59 -7.12
C ALA A 305 13.94 -4.13 -7.09
N SER A 306 14.79 -4.70 -6.25
CA SER A 306 16.21 -4.34 -6.16
C SER A 306 17.09 -5.47 -5.68
N ALA A 307 18.39 -5.37 -5.93
CA ALA A 307 19.40 -6.29 -5.38
C ALA A 307 19.46 -6.25 -3.85
N ASP A 308 19.26 -5.06 -3.27
CA ASP A 308 19.20 -4.90 -1.81
C ASP A 308 18.03 -5.67 -1.20
N ALA A 309 16.87 -5.70 -1.89
CA ALA A 309 15.71 -6.48 -1.45
C ALA A 309 16.02 -7.98 -1.44
N VAL A 310 16.71 -8.50 -2.46
CA VAL A 310 17.17 -9.89 -2.50
C VAL A 310 18.13 -10.18 -1.35
N THR A 311 19.12 -9.32 -1.15
CA THR A 311 20.15 -9.50 -0.12
C THR A 311 19.55 -9.49 1.29
N SER A 312 18.66 -8.56 1.57
CA SER A 312 17.99 -8.46 2.88
C SER A 312 17.11 -9.67 3.15
N LEU A 313 16.26 -10.04 2.17
CA LEU A 313 15.37 -11.19 2.30
C LEU A 313 16.17 -12.51 2.52
N ASP A 314 17.23 -12.72 1.75
CA ASP A 314 18.08 -13.90 1.86
C ASP A 314 18.79 -13.98 3.22
N ALA A 315 19.27 -12.83 3.72
CA ALA A 315 19.86 -12.74 5.04
C ALA A 315 18.87 -13.12 6.16
N ASP A 316 17.63 -12.66 6.07
CA ASP A 316 16.61 -12.94 7.08
C ASP A 316 16.10 -14.39 7.01
N VAL A 317 15.98 -14.96 5.81
CA VAL A 317 15.71 -16.40 5.64
C VAL A 317 16.85 -17.24 6.26
N LYS A 318 18.11 -16.94 5.96
CA LYS A 318 19.28 -17.64 6.52
C LYS A 318 19.35 -17.54 8.04
N LYS A 319 19.10 -16.36 8.61
CA LYS A 319 19.05 -16.19 10.08
C LYS A 319 17.93 -17.02 10.70
N SER A 320 16.76 -17.08 10.05
CA SER A 320 15.65 -17.88 10.54
C SER A 320 15.95 -19.38 10.51
N VAL A 321 16.60 -19.86 9.45
CA VAL A 321 17.08 -21.24 9.35
C VAL A 321 18.14 -21.54 10.41
N ALA A 322 19.09 -20.64 10.61
CA ALA A 322 20.11 -20.79 11.66
C ALA A 322 19.53 -20.81 13.08
N ALA A 323 18.39 -20.14 13.29
CA ALA A 323 17.63 -20.20 14.54
C ALA A 323 16.83 -21.49 14.72
N GLY A 324 16.63 -22.28 13.66
CA GLY A 324 15.94 -23.58 13.72
C GLY A 324 14.76 -23.74 12.78
N ALA A 325 14.39 -22.73 12.01
CA ALA A 325 13.34 -22.87 10.99
C ALA A 325 13.79 -23.86 9.89
N ARG A 326 12.84 -24.62 9.37
CA ARG A 326 13.10 -25.63 8.34
C ARG A 326 12.49 -25.18 7.00
N VAL A 327 13.29 -25.28 5.93
CA VAL A 327 12.87 -24.94 4.57
C VAL A 327 12.22 -26.17 3.93
N LEU A 328 10.96 -26.03 3.46
CA LEU A 328 10.28 -27.06 2.67
C LEU A 328 10.52 -26.90 1.18
N THR A 329 10.71 -25.67 0.70
CA THR A 329 11.06 -25.35 -0.70
C THR A 329 11.70 -23.97 -0.78
N GLY A 330 12.54 -23.73 -1.79
CA GLY A 330 13.19 -22.44 -2.05
C GLY A 330 14.30 -22.09 -1.07
N GLY A 331 14.24 -20.90 -0.48
CA GLY A 331 15.18 -20.41 0.53
C GLY A 331 16.47 -19.83 -0.04
N HIS A 332 16.50 -19.42 -1.32
CA HIS A 332 17.70 -18.89 -1.96
C HIS A 332 17.39 -17.99 -3.18
N PRO A 333 18.29 -17.05 -3.51
CA PRO A 333 18.27 -16.34 -4.77
C PRO A 333 18.44 -17.29 -5.97
N LEU A 334 17.76 -17.03 -7.07
CA LEU A 334 17.93 -17.84 -8.28
C LEU A 334 19.22 -17.47 -9.02
N LYS A 335 19.96 -18.47 -9.50
CA LYS A 335 21.22 -18.31 -10.26
C LYS A 335 20.93 -17.87 -11.70
N ARG A 336 20.49 -16.63 -11.89
CA ARG A 336 20.19 -16.01 -13.19
C ARG A 336 20.38 -14.51 -13.09
N PRO A 337 20.51 -13.74 -14.21
CA PRO A 337 20.49 -12.28 -14.17
C PRO A 337 19.20 -11.75 -13.55
N GLY A 338 19.29 -10.59 -12.89
CA GLY A 338 18.16 -9.93 -12.24
C GLY A 338 17.93 -10.38 -10.79
N ASN A 339 16.93 -9.80 -10.16
CA ASN A 339 16.69 -9.88 -8.73
C ASN A 339 15.69 -10.99 -8.35
N PHE A 340 15.90 -12.21 -8.84
CA PHE A 340 14.97 -13.30 -8.63
C PHE A 340 15.24 -14.09 -7.35
N TYR A 341 14.17 -14.39 -6.60
CA TYR A 341 14.20 -15.22 -5.41
C TYR A 341 13.24 -16.40 -5.56
N ALA A 342 13.63 -17.58 -5.10
CA ALA A 342 12.84 -18.80 -5.18
C ALA A 342 11.57 -18.70 -4.32
N PRO A 343 10.40 -19.15 -4.80
CA PRO A 343 9.22 -19.34 -3.95
C PRO A 343 9.57 -20.21 -2.75
N THR A 344 9.36 -19.68 -1.54
CA THR A 344 9.91 -20.26 -0.31
C THR A 344 8.82 -20.53 0.70
N VAL A 345 8.92 -21.69 1.37
CA VAL A 345 8.05 -22.07 2.49
C VAL A 345 8.91 -22.50 3.67
N LEU A 346 8.70 -21.83 4.80
CA LEU A 346 9.33 -22.11 6.09
C LEU A 346 8.32 -22.74 7.06
N VAL A 347 8.79 -23.71 7.83
CA VAL A 347 8.04 -24.34 8.95
C VAL A 347 8.91 -24.38 10.20
N ASP A 348 8.33 -24.77 11.33
CA ASP A 348 9.02 -24.88 12.61
C ASP A 348 9.73 -23.56 13.00
N VAL A 349 9.06 -22.44 12.74
CA VAL A 349 9.61 -21.08 12.87
C VAL A 349 9.78 -20.69 14.34
N PRO A 350 11.00 -20.47 14.83
CA PRO A 350 11.24 -20.06 16.22
C PRO A 350 10.79 -18.61 16.48
N LYS A 351 10.32 -18.33 17.71
CA LYS A 351 9.83 -17.00 18.10
C LYS A 351 10.88 -15.88 18.04
N ASP A 352 12.14 -16.21 18.23
CA ASP A 352 13.28 -15.28 18.21
C ASP A 352 13.89 -15.11 16.80
N SER A 353 13.26 -15.69 15.77
CA SER A 353 13.72 -15.60 14.39
C SER A 353 13.11 -14.42 13.63
N PRO A 354 13.79 -13.91 12.57
CA PRO A 354 13.22 -12.90 11.68
C PRO A 354 11.90 -13.36 11.03
N ALA A 355 11.75 -14.64 10.68
CA ALA A 355 10.53 -15.17 10.07
C ALA A 355 9.29 -15.08 10.98
N TYR A 356 9.47 -14.92 12.30
CA TYR A 356 8.40 -14.69 13.25
C TYR A 356 8.10 -13.19 13.44
N ASN A 357 9.16 -12.36 13.54
CA ASN A 357 9.08 -10.99 14.04
C ASN A 357 9.11 -9.92 12.96
N GLU A 358 9.71 -10.21 11.78
CA GLU A 358 9.92 -9.23 10.72
C GLU A 358 8.93 -9.40 9.56
N GLU A 359 8.80 -8.37 8.73
CA GLU A 359 8.05 -8.42 7.50
C GLU A 359 8.90 -9.02 6.37
N PHE A 360 8.58 -10.24 5.91
CA PHE A 360 9.22 -10.82 4.72
C PHE A 360 8.61 -10.26 3.43
N PHE A 361 9.31 -9.28 2.84
CA PHE A 361 8.85 -8.53 1.67
C PHE A 361 9.31 -9.18 0.35
N GLY A 362 8.86 -10.41 0.13
CA GLY A 362 9.20 -11.26 -1.01
C GLY A 362 8.44 -12.59 -0.96
N PRO A 363 8.69 -13.54 -1.87
CA PRO A 363 7.89 -14.77 -2.02
C PRO A 363 8.23 -15.83 -0.94
N VAL A 364 8.22 -15.44 0.32
CA VAL A 364 8.53 -16.32 1.47
C VAL A 364 7.33 -16.42 2.39
N ALA A 365 6.84 -17.63 2.62
CA ALA A 365 5.74 -17.96 3.51
C ALA A 365 6.26 -18.67 4.77
N SER A 366 5.72 -18.31 5.94
CA SER A 366 5.97 -18.98 7.22
C SER A 366 4.71 -19.70 7.67
N ILE A 367 4.77 -21.03 7.90
CA ILE A 367 3.62 -21.82 8.36
C ILE A 367 3.74 -22.10 9.86
N PHE A 368 2.66 -21.88 10.56
CA PHE A 368 2.47 -22.13 11.99
C PHE A 368 1.32 -23.10 12.18
N ARG A 369 1.42 -24.01 13.15
CA ARG A 369 0.34 -24.93 13.52
C ARG A 369 -0.38 -24.43 14.75
N ALA A 370 -1.70 -24.50 14.76
CA ALA A 370 -2.55 -24.12 15.88
C ALA A 370 -3.50 -25.27 16.28
N LYS A 371 -3.62 -25.53 17.57
CA LYS A 371 -4.49 -26.61 18.11
C LYS A 371 -5.98 -26.29 17.91
N ASN A 372 -6.33 -25.04 18.04
CA ASN A 372 -7.71 -24.53 17.99
C ASN A 372 -7.74 -23.04 17.63
N ALA A 373 -8.94 -22.45 17.58
CA ALA A 373 -9.12 -21.03 17.28
C ALA A 373 -8.45 -20.09 18.30
N ASP A 374 -8.42 -20.44 19.60
CA ASP A 374 -7.76 -19.65 20.64
C ASP A 374 -6.27 -19.49 20.35
N GLU A 375 -5.61 -20.58 20.00
CA GLU A 375 -4.19 -20.55 19.67
C GLU A 375 -3.94 -19.85 18.32
N ALA A 376 -4.81 -20.05 17.33
CA ALA A 376 -4.70 -19.35 16.04
C ALA A 376 -4.78 -17.82 16.22
N ILE A 377 -5.74 -17.33 17.01
CA ILE A 377 -5.89 -15.92 17.34
C ILE A 377 -4.66 -15.41 18.12
N ARG A 378 -4.20 -16.17 19.11
CA ARG A 378 -3.02 -15.83 19.90
C ARG A 378 -1.77 -15.68 19.00
N ILE A 379 -1.52 -16.64 18.10
CA ILE A 379 -0.39 -16.56 17.15
C ILE A 379 -0.60 -15.38 16.19
N ALA A 380 -1.80 -15.17 15.68
CA ALA A 380 -2.11 -14.06 14.77
C ALA A 380 -1.79 -12.70 15.42
N ASN A 381 -2.18 -12.50 16.67
CA ASN A 381 -2.00 -11.26 17.41
C ASN A 381 -0.59 -11.08 18.01
N ASP A 382 0.20 -12.16 18.12
CA ASP A 382 1.60 -12.15 18.58
C ASP A 382 2.52 -11.58 17.49
N SER A 383 2.29 -10.32 17.15
CA SER A 383 3.02 -9.54 16.17
C SER A 383 2.93 -8.06 16.48
N ARG A 384 4.01 -7.32 16.19
CA ARG A 384 3.99 -5.85 16.29
C ARG A 384 3.13 -5.20 15.18
N PHE A 385 2.83 -5.91 14.11
CA PHE A 385 2.01 -5.44 13.01
C PHE A 385 0.52 -5.74 13.22
N GLY A 386 -0.34 -5.01 12.50
CA GLY A 386 -1.79 -5.18 12.55
C GLY A 386 -2.46 -4.50 11.34
N LEU A 387 -2.01 -4.80 10.10
CA LEU A 387 -2.58 -4.20 8.90
C LEU A 387 -3.84 -4.93 8.45
N GLY A 388 -3.71 -6.19 8.04
CA GLY A 388 -4.82 -7.03 7.62
C GLY A 388 -4.72 -8.42 8.21
N ALA A 389 -5.81 -9.17 8.12
CA ALA A 389 -5.91 -10.58 8.47
C ALA A 389 -6.89 -11.30 7.53
N SER A 390 -6.55 -12.53 7.15
CA SER A 390 -7.44 -13.44 6.43
C SER A 390 -7.72 -14.64 7.31
N ALA A 391 -8.99 -15.08 7.41
CA ALA A 391 -9.35 -16.29 8.13
C ALA A 391 -10.34 -17.13 7.32
N TRP A 392 -10.06 -18.42 7.26
CA TRP A 392 -10.81 -19.40 6.48
C TRP A 392 -11.50 -20.39 7.41
N THR A 393 -12.81 -20.31 7.47
CA THR A 393 -13.68 -21.17 8.28
C THR A 393 -15.11 -21.09 7.75
N ASN A 394 -15.87 -22.15 7.94
CA ASN A 394 -17.33 -22.21 7.74
C ASN A 394 -18.08 -22.31 9.07
N ASP A 395 -17.39 -22.24 10.21
CA ASP A 395 -17.99 -22.19 11.53
C ASP A 395 -18.38 -20.73 11.89
N PRO A 396 -19.67 -20.46 12.17
CA PRO A 396 -20.12 -19.11 12.50
C PRO A 396 -19.55 -18.58 13.83
N VAL A 397 -19.24 -19.46 14.80
CA VAL A 397 -18.65 -19.06 16.08
C VAL A 397 -17.21 -18.62 15.86
N GLU A 398 -16.42 -19.37 15.09
CA GLU A 398 -15.06 -18.96 14.72
C GLU A 398 -15.08 -17.66 13.90
N THR A 399 -16.05 -17.50 12.98
CA THR A 399 -16.23 -16.28 12.19
C THR A 399 -16.37 -15.05 13.08
N GLU A 400 -17.30 -15.05 14.03
CA GLU A 400 -17.50 -13.94 14.96
C GLU A 400 -16.26 -13.68 15.83
N ARG A 401 -15.58 -14.72 16.25
CA ARG A 401 -14.36 -14.60 17.04
C ARG A 401 -13.24 -13.95 16.23
N PHE A 402 -13.01 -14.36 14.97
CA PHE A 402 -11.99 -13.75 14.13
C PHE A 402 -12.30 -12.28 13.84
N ILE A 403 -13.57 -11.92 13.64
CA ILE A 403 -13.97 -10.51 13.45
C ILE A 403 -13.63 -9.66 14.68
N ASN A 404 -13.91 -10.17 15.87
CA ASN A 404 -13.82 -9.39 17.10
C ASN A 404 -12.47 -9.44 17.80
N GLU A 405 -11.71 -10.54 17.63
CA GLU A 405 -10.51 -10.81 18.43
C GLU A 405 -9.18 -10.64 17.64
N LEU A 406 -9.21 -10.49 16.30
CA LEU A 406 -7.98 -10.24 15.53
C LEU A 406 -7.57 -8.78 15.59
N ASP A 407 -6.34 -8.50 16.05
CA ASP A 407 -5.74 -7.18 16.17
C ASP A 407 -5.24 -6.65 14.81
N ALA A 408 -6.16 -6.42 13.88
CA ALA A 408 -5.86 -5.91 12.55
C ALA A 408 -6.85 -4.80 12.15
N GLY A 409 -6.41 -3.88 11.30
CA GLY A 409 -7.28 -2.84 10.77
C GLY A 409 -8.32 -3.37 9.77
N MET A 410 -8.06 -4.55 9.19
CA MET A 410 -8.93 -5.20 8.20
C MET A 410 -8.98 -6.72 8.44
N VAL A 411 -10.18 -7.29 8.44
CA VAL A 411 -10.38 -8.75 8.55
C VAL A 411 -11.21 -9.25 7.37
N PHE A 412 -10.71 -10.27 6.68
CA PHE A 412 -11.35 -10.89 5.52
C PHE A 412 -11.64 -12.37 5.80
N LEU A 413 -12.91 -12.76 5.71
CA LEU A 413 -13.35 -14.14 5.89
C LEU A 413 -13.47 -14.83 4.54
N ASN A 414 -12.84 -16.02 4.40
CA ASN A 414 -12.83 -16.83 3.19
C ASN A 414 -12.37 -16.07 1.92
N LYS A 415 -11.48 -15.11 2.12
CA LYS A 415 -10.93 -14.25 1.06
C LYS A 415 -9.56 -13.70 1.49
N MET A 416 -8.68 -13.42 0.54
CA MET A 416 -7.44 -12.69 0.83
C MET A 416 -7.71 -11.21 1.11
N VAL A 417 -6.84 -10.59 1.87
CA VAL A 417 -6.89 -9.14 2.14
C VAL A 417 -6.71 -8.35 0.84
N ALA A 418 -7.57 -7.36 0.62
CA ALA A 418 -7.54 -6.51 -0.55
C ALA A 418 -8.04 -5.10 -0.23
N SER A 419 -7.52 -4.09 -0.92
CA SER A 419 -8.06 -2.73 -0.82
C SER A 419 -9.22 -2.51 -1.80
N ASP A 420 -10.31 -1.92 -1.31
CA ASP A 420 -11.49 -1.53 -2.07
C ASP A 420 -11.81 -0.06 -1.76
N PRO A 421 -12.05 0.82 -2.76
CA PRO A 421 -12.30 2.24 -2.50
C PRO A 421 -13.53 2.51 -1.62
N ARG A 422 -14.44 1.54 -1.49
CA ARG A 422 -15.66 1.64 -0.67
C ARG A 422 -15.44 1.36 0.81
N LEU A 423 -14.31 0.75 1.17
CA LEU A 423 -13.98 0.32 2.54
C LEU A 423 -12.73 1.06 3.04
N PRO A 424 -12.67 1.45 4.33
CA PRO A 424 -11.48 2.08 4.87
C PRO A 424 -10.30 1.09 4.85
N PHE A 425 -9.14 1.61 4.49
CA PHE A 425 -7.87 0.88 4.45
C PHE A 425 -6.91 1.46 5.49
N GLY A 426 -6.27 0.61 6.26
CA GLY A 426 -5.24 1.01 7.21
C GLY A 426 -5.11 0.04 8.38
N GLY A 427 -4.00 0.17 9.08
CA GLY A 427 -3.60 -0.72 10.17
C GLY A 427 -3.76 -0.14 11.56
N VAL A 428 -3.37 -0.97 12.51
CA VAL A 428 -3.17 -0.64 13.94
C VAL A 428 -1.75 -1.05 14.33
N LYS A 429 -1.34 -0.83 15.57
CA LYS A 429 0.01 -1.14 16.07
C LYS A 429 1.09 -0.46 15.18
N TYR A 430 2.17 -1.15 14.86
CA TYR A 430 3.25 -0.62 14.01
C TYR A 430 2.94 -0.63 12.51
N SER A 431 1.75 -1.09 12.11
CA SER A 431 1.27 -0.91 10.73
C SER A 431 0.76 0.49 10.43
N GLY A 432 0.70 1.37 11.43
CA GLY A 432 0.43 2.79 11.24
C GLY A 432 -0.85 3.29 11.89
N HIS A 433 -1.27 4.48 11.49
CA HIS A 433 -2.48 5.11 11.98
C HIS A 433 -3.10 6.05 10.93
N GLY A 434 -4.36 6.45 11.15
CA GLY A 434 -5.21 7.07 10.15
C GLY A 434 -5.83 6.01 9.26
N ARG A 435 -6.58 6.46 8.26
CA ARG A 435 -7.19 5.57 7.27
C ARG A 435 -7.09 6.19 5.88
N GLU A 436 -6.96 5.34 4.89
CA GLU A 436 -7.15 5.72 3.50
C GLU A 436 -8.43 5.07 2.97
N LEU A 437 -8.91 5.53 1.82
CA LEU A 437 -10.13 5.06 1.16
C LEU A 437 -11.43 5.34 1.94
N ALA A 438 -12.58 5.06 1.30
CA ALA A 438 -13.92 5.34 1.79
C ALA A 438 -14.12 6.79 2.27
N VAL A 439 -15.13 7.01 3.10
CA VAL A 439 -15.40 8.31 3.73
C VAL A 439 -14.34 8.68 4.76
N GLN A 440 -13.75 7.72 5.43
CA GLN A 440 -12.67 7.93 6.40
C GLN A 440 -11.45 8.56 5.72
N GLY A 441 -11.00 7.99 4.59
CA GLY A 441 -9.81 8.47 3.89
C GLY A 441 -9.96 9.90 3.35
N ILE A 442 -11.11 10.27 2.77
CA ILE A 442 -11.29 11.64 2.28
C ILE A 442 -11.37 12.66 3.43
N ARG A 443 -11.82 12.24 4.60
CA ARG A 443 -11.92 13.08 5.80
C ARG A 443 -10.62 13.22 6.56
N GLU A 444 -9.57 12.45 6.23
CA GLU A 444 -8.27 12.57 6.90
C GLU A 444 -7.64 13.95 6.70
N PHE A 445 -7.73 14.52 5.52
CA PHE A 445 -7.07 15.80 5.20
C PHE A 445 -8.06 16.95 5.04
N VAL A 446 -9.04 17.04 5.93
CA VAL A 446 -9.97 18.17 6.02
C VAL A 446 -9.98 18.77 7.42
N ASN A 447 -10.32 20.05 7.47
CA ASN A 447 -10.70 20.71 8.70
C ASN A 447 -12.18 20.41 9.02
N ILE A 448 -12.43 19.71 10.09
CA ILE A 448 -13.77 19.43 10.62
C ILE A 448 -14.19 20.65 11.44
N LYS A 449 -14.98 21.53 10.81
CA LYS A 449 -15.34 22.84 11.39
C LYS A 449 -16.72 22.83 12.00
N THR A 450 -16.83 23.11 13.27
CA THR A 450 -18.12 23.43 13.90
C THR A 450 -18.61 24.80 13.44
N VAL A 451 -19.86 24.88 12.99
CA VAL A 451 -20.52 26.14 12.65
C VAL A 451 -21.77 26.28 13.51
N TRP A 452 -21.86 27.40 14.20
CA TRP A 452 -22.99 27.78 15.07
C TRP A 452 -23.50 29.15 14.64
N ILE A 453 -24.79 29.25 14.30
CA ILE A 453 -25.45 30.49 13.90
C ILE A 453 -26.58 30.74 14.90
N GLN A 454 -26.48 31.83 15.61
CA GLN A 454 -27.49 32.26 16.59
C GLN A 454 -28.70 32.88 15.89
#